data_3906ef7ef41d486195b3e7c8408385c4
#
_entry.id   3906ef7ef41d486195b3e7c8408385c4
#
_cell.length_a   1.000
_cell.length_b   1.000
_cell.length_c   1.000
_cell.angle_alpha   90.00
_cell.angle_beta   90.00
_cell.angle_gamma   90.00
#
_symmetry.space_group_name_H-M   'P 1'
#
loop_
_entity.id
_entity.type
_entity.pdbx_description
1 polymer ?
#
loop_
_entity_poly.entity_id
_entity_poly.type
_entity_poly.pdbx_seq_one_letter_code
_entity_poly.pdbx_strand_id
1 'polypeptide(L)'
;METLKELRAKYKQLKSESNIIHDQIRMLEKKEILSNFTVGDCYFDIEFNTLIKIVAISNSYVYYICIDEDYIGRDSSYIYDITGWVKITSEQFKKGYLLTLKNIQDLNWEIVEEHNWSDFIIEINKSINKE
;
A
#
# COMPACT_ATOMS: atom_id res chain seq x y z
N MET A 1 -12.57 22.57 -49.54
CA MET A 1 -13.55 22.17 -48.53
C MET A 1 -13.39 20.69 -48.23
N GLU A 2 -13.13 20.36 -46.99
CA GLU A 2 -12.95 18.96 -46.61
C GLU A 2 -14.30 18.22 -46.63
N THR A 3 -14.28 17.00 -47.13
CA THR A 3 -15.46 16.13 -47.14
C THR A 3 -15.68 15.56 -45.75
N LEU A 4 -16.91 15.09 -45.48
CA LEU A 4 -17.25 14.40 -44.25
C LEU A 4 -16.36 13.17 -44.02
N LYS A 5 -16.03 12.43 -45.08
CA LYS A 5 -15.14 11.28 -45.04
C LYS A 5 -13.73 11.66 -44.57
N GLU A 6 -13.20 12.76 -45.07
CA GLU A 6 -11.88 13.28 -44.70
C GLU A 6 -11.87 13.73 -43.23
N LEU A 7 -12.91 14.42 -42.78
CA LEU A 7 -13.04 14.84 -41.38
C LEU A 7 -13.16 13.66 -40.43
N ARG A 8 -13.90 12.63 -40.82
CA ARG A 8 -14.01 11.40 -40.01
C ARG A 8 -12.67 10.68 -39.92
N ALA A 9 -11.91 10.63 -41.00
CA ALA A 9 -10.58 10.05 -41.04
C ALA A 9 -9.62 10.80 -40.07
N LYS A 10 -9.64 12.12 -40.11
CA LYS A 10 -8.86 12.97 -39.20
C LYS A 10 -9.23 12.77 -37.75
N TYR A 11 -10.54 12.72 -37.47
CA TYR A 11 -11.03 12.46 -36.09
C TYR A 11 -10.54 11.12 -35.55
N LYS A 12 -10.65 10.08 -36.38
CA LYS A 12 -10.21 8.74 -36.02
C LYS A 12 -8.70 8.71 -35.72
N GLN A 13 -7.91 9.41 -36.53
CA GLN A 13 -6.46 9.51 -36.33
C GLN A 13 -6.12 10.26 -35.05
N LEU A 14 -6.74 11.41 -34.81
CA LEU A 14 -6.53 12.20 -33.59
C LEU A 14 -6.92 11.45 -32.36
N LYS A 15 -8.04 10.71 -32.42
CA LYS A 15 -8.49 9.85 -31.30
C LYS A 15 -7.47 8.74 -31.01
N SER A 16 -6.93 8.10 -32.03
CA SER A 16 -5.90 7.08 -31.91
C SER A 16 -4.64 7.65 -31.26
N GLU A 17 -4.17 8.80 -31.72
CA GLU A 17 -3.00 9.49 -31.15
C GLU A 17 -3.25 9.89 -29.69
N SER A 18 -4.44 10.40 -29.39
CA SER A 18 -4.84 10.75 -28.03
C SER A 18 -4.82 9.53 -27.11
N ASN A 19 -5.31 8.38 -27.57
CA ASN A 19 -5.29 7.13 -26.79
C ASN A 19 -3.86 6.67 -26.49
N ILE A 20 -2.95 6.80 -27.45
CA ILE A 20 -1.53 6.48 -27.25
C ILE A 20 -0.92 7.36 -26.17
N ILE A 21 -1.20 8.67 -26.22
CA ILE A 21 -0.71 9.61 -25.21
C ILE A 21 -1.28 9.30 -23.84
N HIS A 22 -2.58 9.00 -23.75
CA HIS A 22 -3.20 8.58 -22.48
C HIS A 22 -2.53 7.35 -21.90
N ASP A 23 -2.24 6.35 -22.72
CA ASP A 23 -1.55 5.13 -22.26
C ASP A 23 -0.15 5.43 -21.77
N GLN A 24 0.58 6.33 -22.45
CA GLN A 24 1.91 6.77 -22.04
C GLN A 24 1.87 7.49 -20.68
N ILE A 25 0.89 8.38 -20.50
CA ILE A 25 0.69 9.09 -19.23
C ILE A 25 0.44 8.09 -18.10
N ARG A 26 -0.46 7.15 -18.32
CA ARG A 26 -0.76 6.09 -17.34
C ARG A 26 0.48 5.29 -16.95
N MET A 27 1.28 4.91 -17.92
CA MET A 27 2.51 4.16 -17.67
C MET A 27 3.51 4.96 -16.84
N LEU A 28 3.66 6.25 -17.13
CA LEU A 28 4.55 7.14 -16.38
C LEU A 28 4.04 7.39 -14.95
N GLU A 29 2.75 7.64 -14.79
CA GLU A 29 2.12 7.80 -13.48
C GLU A 29 2.30 6.54 -12.63
N LYS A 30 2.04 5.39 -13.22
CA LYS A 30 2.23 4.10 -12.56
C LYS A 30 3.68 3.91 -12.12
N LYS A 31 4.63 4.20 -12.99
CA LYS A 31 6.05 4.10 -12.68
C LYS A 31 6.44 5.04 -11.54
N GLU A 32 5.91 6.25 -11.54
CA GLU A 32 6.14 7.24 -10.50
C GLU A 32 5.60 6.75 -9.16
N ILE A 33 4.36 6.24 -9.12
CA ILE A 33 3.77 5.69 -7.90
C ILE A 33 4.57 4.49 -7.40
N LEU A 34 4.93 3.56 -8.28
CA LEU A 34 5.71 2.38 -7.92
C LEU A 34 7.10 2.73 -7.40
N SER A 35 7.68 3.86 -7.84
CA SER A 35 8.99 4.29 -7.36
C SER A 35 8.99 4.69 -5.88
N ASN A 36 7.82 4.96 -5.31
CA ASN A 36 7.66 5.28 -3.89
C ASN A 36 7.70 4.04 -3.00
N PHE A 37 7.63 2.85 -3.59
CA PHE A 37 7.60 1.59 -2.85
C PHE A 37 8.85 0.77 -3.17
N THR A 38 9.46 0.21 -2.14
CA THR A 38 10.63 -0.66 -2.27
C THR A 38 10.37 -1.95 -1.49
N VAL A 39 10.73 -3.09 -2.07
CA VAL A 39 10.64 -4.38 -1.37
C VAL A 39 11.43 -4.29 -0.05
N GLY A 40 10.81 -4.70 1.03
CA GLY A 40 11.38 -4.61 2.38
C GLY A 40 10.94 -3.38 3.16
N ASP A 41 10.36 -2.38 2.50
CA ASP A 41 9.84 -1.19 3.19
C ASP A 41 8.64 -1.55 4.06
N CYS A 42 8.55 -0.87 5.19
CA CYS A 42 7.48 -1.07 6.17
C CYS A 42 6.60 0.17 6.27
N TYR A 43 5.30 -0.08 6.42
CA TYR A 43 4.29 0.97 6.52
C TYR A 43 3.31 0.68 7.63
N PHE A 44 2.64 1.72 8.09
CA PHE A 44 1.50 1.64 8.98
C PHE A 44 0.27 2.17 8.25
N ASP A 45 -0.76 1.35 8.17
CA ASP A 45 -2.05 1.76 7.62
C ASP A 45 -2.88 2.41 8.72
N ILE A 46 -3.03 3.72 8.66
CA ILE A 46 -3.74 4.50 9.69
C ILE A 46 -5.21 4.11 9.78
N GLU A 47 -5.81 3.79 8.63
CA GLU A 47 -7.24 3.48 8.56
C GLU A 47 -7.59 2.18 9.31
N PHE A 48 -6.75 1.16 9.17
CA PHE A 48 -7.01 -0.17 9.72
C PHE A 48 -6.09 -0.56 10.88
N ASN A 49 -5.22 0.33 11.32
CA ASN A 49 -4.21 0.05 12.37
C ASN A 49 -3.41 -1.22 12.09
N THR A 50 -3.00 -1.38 10.85
CA THR A 50 -2.30 -2.58 10.37
C THR A 50 -0.87 -2.24 9.98
N LEU A 51 0.07 -3.11 10.34
CA LEU A 51 1.45 -3.00 9.90
C LEU A 51 1.61 -3.73 8.57
N ILE A 52 2.42 -3.16 7.70
CA ILE A 52 2.62 -3.68 6.35
C ILE A 52 4.11 -3.74 6.04
N LYS A 53 4.54 -4.87 5.47
CA LYS A 53 5.89 -5.01 4.92
C LYS A 53 5.79 -5.50 3.49
N ILE A 54 6.35 -4.74 2.57
CA ILE A 54 6.31 -5.06 1.15
C ILE A 54 7.24 -6.23 0.85
N VAL A 55 6.71 -7.26 0.22
CA VAL A 55 7.47 -8.46 -0.15
C VAL A 55 7.67 -8.60 -1.66
N ALA A 56 6.81 -8.01 -2.44
CA ALA A 56 6.93 -8.02 -3.90
C ALA A 56 6.16 -6.87 -4.52
N ILE A 57 6.61 -6.44 -5.69
CA ILE A 57 5.93 -5.43 -6.50
C ILE A 57 5.84 -5.99 -7.91
N SER A 58 4.65 -6.05 -8.48
CA SER A 58 4.44 -6.59 -9.81
C SER A 58 3.31 -5.86 -10.52
N ASN A 59 3.59 -5.34 -11.70
CA ASN A 59 2.64 -4.60 -12.51
C ASN A 59 2.03 -3.41 -11.75
N SER A 60 0.76 -3.53 -11.37
CA SER A 60 0.03 -2.47 -10.68
C SER A 60 -0.27 -2.83 -9.23
N TYR A 61 0.34 -3.88 -8.70
CA TYR A 61 0.05 -4.39 -7.37
C TYR A 61 1.27 -4.41 -6.48
N VAL A 62 1.04 -4.12 -5.22
CA VAL A 62 2.01 -4.28 -4.14
C VAL A 62 1.55 -5.48 -3.31
N TYR A 63 2.43 -6.45 -3.12
CA TYR A 63 2.18 -7.65 -2.30
C TYR A 63 2.91 -7.48 -0.98
N TYR A 64 2.22 -7.78 0.11
CA TYR A 64 2.77 -7.49 1.42
C TYR A 64 2.33 -8.50 2.48
N ILE A 65 3.09 -8.52 3.57
CA ILE A 65 2.69 -9.14 4.82
C ILE A 65 1.95 -8.07 5.61
N CYS A 66 0.77 -8.40 6.12
CA CYS A 66 -0.01 -7.52 6.97
C CYS A 66 -0.14 -8.12 8.37
N ILE A 67 -0.04 -7.26 9.36
CA ILE A 67 -0.04 -7.66 10.77
C ILE A 67 -1.00 -6.74 11.53
N ASP A 68 -1.95 -7.34 12.23
CA ASP A 68 -2.74 -6.63 13.21
C ASP A 68 -2.56 -7.29 14.59
N GLU A 69 -3.41 -6.98 15.55
CA GLU A 69 -3.25 -7.41 16.94
C GLU A 69 -3.09 -8.93 17.10
N ASP A 70 -3.85 -9.71 16.34
CA ASP A 70 -3.93 -11.16 16.48
C ASP A 70 -3.85 -11.90 15.14
N TYR A 71 -3.39 -11.22 14.08
CA TYR A 71 -3.38 -11.79 12.75
C TYR A 71 -2.11 -11.44 12.01
N ILE A 72 -1.54 -12.45 11.36
CA ILE A 72 -0.44 -12.29 10.42
C ILE A 72 -0.89 -12.95 9.11
N GLY A 73 -0.87 -12.20 8.04
CA GLY A 73 -1.31 -12.73 6.75
C GLY A 73 -0.61 -12.07 5.59
N ARG A 74 -1.04 -12.45 4.39
CA ARG A 74 -0.57 -11.88 3.14
C ARG A 74 -1.74 -11.23 2.43
N ASP A 75 -1.47 -10.12 1.79
CA ASP A 75 -2.46 -9.42 1.01
C ASP A 75 -1.79 -8.67 -0.14
N SER A 76 -2.60 -8.11 -1.00
CA SER A 76 -2.13 -7.27 -2.09
C SER A 76 -3.07 -6.09 -2.25
N SER A 77 -2.52 -4.98 -2.73
CA SER A 77 -3.31 -3.79 -3.03
C SER A 77 -2.93 -3.25 -4.38
N TYR A 78 -3.92 -2.79 -5.11
CA TYR A 78 -3.74 -2.04 -6.32
C TYR A 78 -3.12 -0.69 -5.98
N ILE A 79 -2.09 -0.29 -6.70
CA ILE A 79 -1.30 0.90 -6.34
C ILE A 79 -2.12 2.18 -6.23
N TYR A 80 -3.20 2.30 -7.01
CA TYR A 80 -4.07 3.48 -6.98
C TYR A 80 -5.05 3.48 -5.80
N ASP A 81 -5.20 2.34 -5.12
CA ASP A 81 -6.08 2.20 -3.95
C ASP A 81 -5.34 2.38 -2.62
N ILE A 82 -4.02 2.51 -2.67
CA ILE A 82 -3.21 2.66 -1.46
C ILE A 82 -3.34 4.09 -0.95
N THR A 83 -3.98 4.23 0.20
CA THR A 83 -4.14 5.50 0.90
C THR A 83 -3.94 5.29 2.40
N GLY A 84 -3.40 6.30 3.08
CA GLY A 84 -3.23 6.23 4.51
C GLY A 84 -2.08 5.37 5.00
N TRP A 85 -1.18 4.97 4.13
CA TRP A 85 0.04 4.25 4.50
C TRP A 85 1.14 5.25 4.83
N VAL A 86 1.68 5.14 6.03
CA VAL A 86 2.78 5.98 6.50
C VAL A 86 3.99 5.11 6.75
N LYS A 87 5.14 5.54 6.25
CA LYS A 87 6.38 4.77 6.39
C LYS A 87 6.79 4.67 7.85
N ILE A 88 7.13 3.45 8.27
CA ILE A 88 7.67 3.15 9.59
C ILE A 88 9.03 2.48 9.46
N THR A 89 9.74 2.34 10.57
CA THR A 89 11.01 1.65 10.59
C THR A 89 10.83 0.13 10.61
N SER A 90 11.83 -0.59 10.15
CA SER A 90 11.83 -2.05 10.23
C SER A 90 11.81 -2.53 11.69
N GLU A 91 12.36 -1.76 12.61
CA GLU A 91 12.32 -2.07 14.04
C GLU A 91 10.92 -1.97 14.60
N GLN A 92 10.18 -0.94 14.21
CA GLN A 92 8.76 -0.79 14.59
C GLN A 92 7.93 -1.96 14.06
N PHE A 93 8.16 -2.35 12.80
CA PHE A 93 7.48 -3.52 12.23
C PHE A 93 7.81 -4.79 13.00
N LYS A 94 9.08 -5.03 13.31
CA LYS A 94 9.53 -6.19 14.06
C LYS A 94 8.90 -6.24 15.45
N LYS A 95 8.83 -5.11 16.13
CA LYS A 95 8.19 -5.02 17.45
C LYS A 95 6.72 -5.43 17.38
N GLY A 96 5.99 -4.90 16.38
CA GLY A 96 4.59 -5.28 16.16
C GLY A 96 4.43 -6.75 15.83
N TYR A 97 5.30 -7.28 14.97
CA TYR A 97 5.32 -8.71 14.64
C TYR A 97 5.47 -9.59 15.88
N LEU A 98 6.42 -9.26 16.76
CA LEU A 98 6.66 -10.02 17.97
C LEU A 98 5.48 -9.94 18.94
N LEU A 99 4.83 -8.78 19.05
CA LEU A 99 3.64 -8.63 19.88
C LEU A 99 2.47 -9.48 19.35
N THR A 100 2.23 -9.43 18.06
CA THR A 100 1.18 -10.23 17.42
C THR A 100 1.47 -11.72 17.55
N LEU A 101 2.72 -12.12 17.35
CA LEU A 101 3.13 -13.52 17.49
C LEU A 101 2.90 -14.03 18.91
N LYS A 102 3.22 -13.22 19.92
CA LYS A 102 2.93 -13.52 21.29
C LYS A 102 1.43 -13.69 21.56
N ASN A 103 0.62 -12.78 21.02
CA ASN A 103 -0.84 -12.84 21.16
C ASN A 103 -1.42 -14.11 20.51
N ILE A 104 -0.91 -14.50 19.34
CA ILE A 104 -1.35 -15.72 18.65
C ILE A 104 -0.93 -16.97 19.40
N GLN A 105 0.28 -16.98 19.95
CA GLN A 105 0.83 -18.15 20.66
C GLN A 105 0.22 -18.32 22.05
N ASP A 106 -0.21 -17.24 22.66
CA ASP A 106 -0.76 -17.24 24.01
C ASP A 106 -2.22 -17.70 23.97
N LEU A 107 -2.40 -18.98 23.65
CA LEU A 107 -3.71 -19.63 23.62
C LEU A 107 -4.31 -19.82 25.02
N ASN A 108 -3.59 -19.48 26.07
CA ASN A 108 -4.11 -19.41 27.41
C ASN A 108 -4.93 -18.13 27.55
N TRP A 109 -6.22 -18.30 27.65
CA TRP A 109 -7.21 -17.26 27.86
C TRP A 109 -7.00 -16.45 29.14
N GLU A 110 -5.90 -16.67 29.84
CA GLU A 110 -5.50 -15.90 31.00
C GLU A 110 -4.80 -14.64 30.53
N ILE A 111 -5.57 -13.57 30.51
CA ILE A 111 -5.09 -12.20 30.54
C ILE A 111 -3.79 -12.00 29.73
N VAL A 112 -3.91 -12.11 28.42
CA VAL A 112 -3.01 -11.37 27.55
C VAL A 112 -3.11 -9.93 28.02
N GLU A 113 -2.02 -9.32 28.41
CA GLU A 113 -2.00 -7.90 28.72
C GLU A 113 -2.50 -7.17 27.49
N GLU A 114 -3.81 -6.88 27.46
CA GLU A 114 -4.50 -6.21 26.36
C GLU A 114 -3.83 -4.89 25.99
N HIS A 115 -2.99 -4.40 26.89
CA HIS A 115 -2.32 -3.10 26.76
C HIS A 115 -1.18 -3.07 25.75
N ASN A 116 -0.56 -4.22 25.42
CA ASN A 116 0.66 -4.23 24.64
C ASN A 116 0.46 -3.75 23.21
N TRP A 117 -0.58 -4.22 22.53
CA TRP A 117 -0.85 -3.78 21.16
C TRP A 117 -1.36 -2.36 21.12
N SER A 118 -2.30 -2.00 22.00
CA SER A 118 -2.85 -0.65 22.08
C SER A 118 -1.76 0.39 22.36
N ASP A 119 -0.87 0.09 23.30
CA ASP A 119 0.26 0.95 23.64
C ASP A 119 1.22 1.10 22.45
N PHE A 120 1.47 0.01 21.75
CA PHE A 120 2.31 0.01 20.55
C PHE A 120 1.71 0.90 19.44
N ILE A 121 0.41 0.83 19.20
CA ILE A 121 -0.29 1.67 18.23
C ILE A 121 -0.24 3.14 18.63
N ILE A 122 -0.40 3.45 19.91
CA ILE A 122 -0.25 4.82 20.43
C ILE A 122 1.17 5.33 20.15
N GLU A 123 2.16 4.51 20.39
CA GLU A 123 3.58 4.84 20.15
C GLU A 123 3.85 5.16 18.67
N ILE A 124 3.31 4.34 17.77
CA ILE A 124 3.42 4.57 16.32
C ILE A 124 2.75 5.88 15.92
N ASN A 125 1.54 6.13 16.39
CA ASN A 125 0.81 7.35 16.08
C ASN A 125 1.54 8.60 16.57
N LYS A 126 2.16 8.55 17.74
CA LYS A 126 3.00 9.63 18.25
C LYS A 126 4.22 9.86 17.37
N SER A 127 4.84 8.80 16.90
CA SER A 127 5.99 8.87 15.99
C SER A 127 5.62 9.55 14.67
N ILE A 128 4.46 9.24 14.13
CA ILE A 128 3.95 9.82 12.88
C ILE A 128 3.63 11.31 13.05
N ASN A 129 3.01 11.68 14.16
CA ASN A 129 2.57 13.06 14.41
C ASN A 129 3.70 14.02 14.82
N LYS A 130 4.89 13.52 15.05
CA LYS A 130 6.07 14.35 15.40
C LYS A 130 6.74 15.02 14.20
N GLU A 131 6.32 14.67 13.02
CA GLU A 131 6.77 15.35 11.81
C GLU A 131 5.87 16.59 11.57
#